data_aa16a73136fbdd3253e49c2ee1c24f25
#
_entry.id   aa16a73136fbdd3253e49c2ee1c24f25
#
_cell.length_a   1.000
_cell.length_b   1.000
_cell.length_c   1.000
_cell.angle_alpha   90.00
_cell.angle_beta   90.00
_cell.angle_gamma   90.00
#
_symmetry.space_group_name_H-M   'P 1'
#
loop_
_entity.id
_entity.type
_entity.pdbx_description
1 polymer ?
#
loop_
_entity_poly.entity_id
_entity_poly.type
_entity_poly.pdbx_seq_one_letter_code
_entity_poly.pdbx_strand_id
1 'polypeptide(L)'
;LDNSGKKVFTETIFFDKTVRLFTFDFGQSDSGRDISYDISERMWPSLLISLPVLCLGLLFTLSFALLIAFFRGTYIDSSAVILCVSMMSVSGLFYIIGGQYLLSKLLQIVPISGFDDGMASIKFLILPIIIGVVGGLGHGTRWYRTIFLEEIHRDYVRTARSKGLSEKGVLEAQKSGQMIKNLNIIIDISYTSF
;
A
#
# COMPACT_ATOMS: atom_id res chain seq x y z
N LEU A 1 -45.52 -14.17 17.97
CA LEU A 1 -44.30 -14.49 17.25
C LEU A 1 -43.66 -15.68 17.93
N ASP A 2 -43.86 -16.82 17.31
CA ASP A 2 -43.65 -18.15 17.83
C ASP A 2 -42.16 -18.43 18.05
N ASN A 3 -41.80 -19.05 19.16
CA ASN A 3 -40.46 -19.54 19.49
C ASN A 3 -39.85 -20.48 18.40
N SER A 4 -40.71 -21.05 17.55
CA SER A 4 -40.37 -21.84 16.37
C SER A 4 -39.55 -21.03 15.32
N GLY A 5 -39.94 -19.78 15.06
CA GLY A 5 -39.28 -18.94 14.07
C GLY A 5 -37.86 -18.53 14.47
N LYS A 6 -37.63 -18.30 15.77
CA LYS A 6 -36.28 -18.02 16.28
C LYS A 6 -35.34 -19.21 16.19
N LYS A 7 -35.84 -20.42 16.46
CA LYS A 7 -35.03 -21.66 16.33
C LYS A 7 -34.66 -21.94 14.88
N VAL A 8 -35.56 -21.73 13.94
CA VAL A 8 -35.31 -21.94 12.51
C VAL A 8 -34.25 -20.98 11.99
N PHE A 9 -34.22 -19.72 12.47
CA PHE A 9 -33.17 -18.76 12.08
C PHE A 9 -31.80 -19.08 12.65
N THR A 10 -31.73 -19.52 13.90
CA THR A 10 -30.44 -19.85 14.56
C THR A 10 -29.85 -21.19 14.13
N GLU A 11 -30.68 -22.09 13.61
CA GLU A 11 -30.27 -23.40 13.09
C GLU A 11 -30.01 -23.37 11.56
N THR A 12 -30.15 -22.21 10.92
CA THR A 12 -29.90 -22.09 9.49
C THR A 12 -28.40 -22.12 9.23
N ILE A 13 -27.97 -22.82 8.15
CA ILE A 13 -26.59 -22.86 7.67
C ILE A 13 -25.98 -21.44 7.53
N PHE A 14 -26.85 -20.47 7.19
CA PHE A 14 -26.44 -19.06 7.12
C PHE A 14 -26.01 -18.53 8.49
N PHE A 15 -26.77 -18.78 9.55
CA PHE A 15 -26.42 -18.32 10.89
C PHE A 15 -25.17 -19.00 11.39
N ASP A 16 -25.08 -20.31 11.23
CA ASP A 16 -23.93 -21.10 11.71
C ASP A 16 -22.63 -20.72 10.97
N LYS A 17 -22.69 -20.51 9.64
CA LYS A 17 -21.49 -20.17 8.85
C LYS A 17 -21.18 -18.67 8.78
N THR A 18 -22.16 -17.77 8.92
CA THR A 18 -21.96 -16.33 8.73
C THR A 18 -21.86 -15.58 10.05
N VAL A 19 -22.73 -15.87 11.02
CA VAL A 19 -22.74 -15.15 12.30
C VAL A 19 -21.56 -15.56 13.16
N ARG A 20 -21.13 -16.82 13.11
CA ARG A 20 -19.91 -17.28 13.80
C ARG A 20 -18.63 -16.60 13.27
N LEU A 21 -18.60 -16.19 12.01
CA LEU A 21 -17.48 -15.44 11.45
C LEU A 21 -17.23 -14.10 12.18
N PHE A 22 -18.28 -13.44 12.67
CA PHE A 22 -18.14 -12.21 13.45
C PHE A 22 -17.54 -12.44 14.85
N THR A 23 -17.55 -13.68 15.34
CA THR A 23 -16.88 -14.08 16.59
C THR A 23 -15.51 -14.69 16.34
N PHE A 24 -14.97 -14.58 15.10
CA PHE A 24 -13.72 -15.19 14.67
C PHE A 24 -13.67 -16.72 14.82
N ASP A 25 -14.84 -17.36 14.89
CA ASP A 25 -14.97 -18.82 14.86
C ASP A 25 -15.15 -19.27 13.40
N PHE A 26 -14.05 -19.61 12.75
CA PHE A 26 -14.05 -20.02 11.34
C PHE A 26 -14.44 -21.49 11.13
N GLY A 27 -14.62 -22.26 12.22
CA GLY A 27 -14.97 -23.68 12.15
C GLY A 27 -13.87 -24.54 11.56
N GLN A 28 -14.28 -25.73 11.12
CA GLN A 28 -13.38 -26.72 10.51
C GLN A 28 -13.60 -26.80 9.00
N SER A 29 -12.50 -27.02 8.27
CA SER A 29 -12.52 -27.33 6.84
C SER A 29 -13.11 -28.71 6.59
N ASP A 30 -13.59 -28.99 5.38
CA ASP A 30 -14.06 -30.30 4.94
C ASP A 30 -13.01 -31.41 5.13
N SER A 31 -11.74 -31.05 5.25
CA SER A 31 -10.60 -31.94 5.57
C SER A 31 -10.36 -32.14 7.07
N GLY A 32 -11.24 -31.60 7.94
CA GLY A 32 -11.14 -31.73 9.41
C GLY A 32 -10.04 -30.87 10.06
N ARG A 33 -9.43 -29.94 9.32
CA ARG A 33 -8.45 -28.99 9.86
C ARG A 33 -9.15 -27.75 10.41
N ASP A 34 -8.60 -27.21 11.48
CA ASP A 34 -9.05 -25.95 12.07
C ASP A 34 -8.62 -24.79 11.14
N ILE A 35 -9.63 -24.04 10.63
CA ILE A 35 -9.40 -22.93 9.71
C ILE A 35 -8.67 -21.79 10.42
N SER A 36 -8.93 -21.58 11.72
CA SER A 36 -8.26 -20.53 12.51
C SER A 36 -6.75 -20.77 12.59
N TYR A 37 -6.34 -22.03 12.73
CA TYR A 37 -4.94 -22.43 12.73
C TYR A 37 -4.29 -22.18 11.36
N ASP A 38 -4.93 -22.67 10.29
CA ASP A 38 -4.44 -22.46 8.91
C ASP A 38 -4.30 -20.97 8.54
N ILE A 39 -5.23 -20.13 9.02
CA ILE A 39 -5.17 -18.66 8.81
C ILE A 39 -3.97 -18.08 9.55
N SER A 40 -3.81 -18.38 10.84
CA SER A 40 -2.72 -17.83 11.65
C SER A 40 -1.34 -18.24 11.13
N GLU A 41 -1.17 -19.46 10.67
CA GLU A 41 0.06 -19.95 10.08
C GLU A 41 0.42 -19.23 8.78
N ARG A 42 -0.57 -18.97 7.91
CA ARG A 42 -0.35 -18.28 6.61
C ARG A 42 -0.31 -16.77 6.72
N MET A 43 -0.93 -16.19 7.74
CA MET A 43 -0.98 -14.74 7.96
C MET A 43 0.40 -14.17 8.25
N TRP A 44 1.22 -14.89 9.00
CA TRP A 44 2.54 -14.42 9.42
C TRP A 44 3.49 -14.15 8.24
N PRO A 45 3.71 -15.07 7.29
CA PRO A 45 4.51 -14.80 6.09
C PRO A 45 3.96 -13.66 5.24
N SER A 46 2.63 -13.54 5.14
CA SER A 46 1.98 -12.47 4.39
C SER A 46 2.26 -11.09 5.01
N LEU A 47 2.20 -10.98 6.34
CA LEU A 47 2.53 -9.75 7.06
C LEU A 47 4.00 -9.36 6.91
N LEU A 48 4.90 -10.34 6.93
CA LEU A 48 6.34 -10.11 6.74
C LEU A 48 6.68 -9.54 5.35
N ILE A 49 5.84 -9.78 4.35
CA ILE A 49 5.99 -9.20 3.02
C ILE A 49 5.24 -7.86 2.92
N SER A 50 3.96 -7.83 3.32
CA SER A 50 3.10 -6.68 3.08
C SER A 50 3.49 -5.45 3.89
N LEU A 51 3.94 -5.61 5.13
CA LEU A 51 4.32 -4.49 5.99
C LEU A 51 5.56 -3.72 5.46
N PRO A 52 6.67 -4.38 5.10
CA PRO A 52 7.79 -3.69 4.46
C PRO A 52 7.43 -3.08 3.09
N VAL A 53 6.61 -3.75 2.28
CA VAL A 53 6.13 -3.20 0.99
C VAL A 53 5.36 -1.91 1.23
N LEU A 54 4.44 -1.89 2.21
CA LEU A 54 3.67 -0.70 2.57
C LEU A 54 4.61 0.44 3.03
N CYS A 55 5.48 0.18 4.00
CA CYS A 55 6.35 1.21 4.58
C CYS A 55 7.33 1.78 3.54
N LEU A 56 8.04 0.91 2.83
CA LEU A 56 8.99 1.32 1.80
C LEU A 56 8.27 1.92 0.59
N GLY A 57 7.15 1.36 0.18
CA GLY A 57 6.31 1.88 -0.90
C GLY A 57 5.87 3.32 -0.62
N LEU A 58 5.32 3.59 0.56
CA LEU A 58 4.95 4.95 0.97
C LEU A 58 6.16 5.88 1.00
N LEU A 59 7.26 5.45 1.59
CA LEU A 59 8.48 6.25 1.70
C LEU A 59 8.98 6.67 0.31
N PHE A 60 9.19 5.72 -0.58
CA PHE A 60 9.68 6.00 -1.94
C PHE A 60 8.67 6.80 -2.75
N THR A 61 7.41 6.43 -2.72
CA THR A 61 6.35 7.11 -3.47
C THR A 61 6.21 8.57 -3.07
N LEU A 62 6.17 8.87 -1.77
CA LEU A 62 6.11 10.24 -1.26
C LEU A 62 7.38 11.04 -1.63
N SER A 63 8.55 10.42 -1.49
CA SER A 63 9.82 11.05 -1.84
C SER A 63 9.88 11.42 -3.32
N PHE A 64 9.50 10.51 -4.21
CA PHE A 64 9.45 10.77 -5.65
C PHE A 64 8.38 11.79 -6.01
N ALA A 65 7.20 11.73 -5.40
CA ALA A 65 6.12 12.68 -5.65
C ALA A 65 6.52 14.11 -5.24
N LEU A 66 7.18 14.27 -4.08
CA LEU A 66 7.70 15.57 -3.62
C LEU A 66 8.80 16.09 -4.56
N LEU A 67 9.71 15.23 -4.97
CA LEU A 67 10.79 15.59 -5.88
C LEU A 67 10.23 16.08 -7.22
N ILE A 68 9.28 15.36 -7.80
CA ILE A 68 8.64 15.75 -9.07
C ILE A 68 7.81 17.04 -8.89
N ALA A 69 7.10 17.20 -7.78
CA ALA A 69 6.34 18.42 -7.50
C ALA A 69 7.25 19.64 -7.32
N PHE A 70 8.45 19.46 -6.78
CA PHE A 70 9.45 20.51 -6.65
C PHE A 70 9.97 21.01 -8.02
N PHE A 71 10.23 20.06 -8.94
CA PHE A 71 10.69 20.38 -10.31
C PHE A 71 9.54 20.60 -11.30
N ARG A 72 8.35 20.97 -10.82
CA ARG A 72 7.18 21.18 -11.68
C ARG A 72 7.45 22.18 -12.82
N GLY A 73 6.89 21.88 -13.99
CA GLY A 73 7.02 22.73 -15.18
C GLY A 73 8.38 22.62 -15.87
N THR A 74 9.26 21.73 -15.44
CA THR A 74 10.54 21.42 -16.10
C THR A 74 10.43 20.15 -16.95
N TYR A 75 11.45 19.89 -17.76
CA TYR A 75 11.55 18.62 -18.52
C TYR A 75 11.59 17.40 -17.60
N ILE A 76 12.11 17.56 -16.39
CA ILE A 76 12.15 16.48 -15.36
C ILE A 76 10.73 16.08 -14.96
N ASP A 77 9.84 17.04 -14.74
CA ASP A 77 8.44 16.78 -14.41
C ASP A 77 7.74 16.01 -15.52
N SER A 78 7.86 16.47 -16.77
CA SER A 78 7.23 15.81 -17.92
C SER A 78 7.76 14.41 -18.13
N SER A 79 9.06 14.20 -18.05
CA SER A 79 9.67 12.88 -18.21
C SER A 79 9.28 11.92 -17.09
N ALA A 80 9.21 12.41 -15.85
CA ALA A 80 8.78 11.60 -14.70
C ALA A 80 7.32 11.17 -14.81
N VAL A 81 6.42 12.07 -15.29
CA VAL A 81 5.02 11.71 -15.54
C VAL A 81 4.91 10.64 -16.62
N ILE A 82 5.66 10.78 -17.73
CA ILE A 82 5.69 9.77 -18.80
C ILE A 82 6.18 8.43 -18.24
N LEU A 83 7.25 8.44 -17.43
CA LEU A 83 7.76 7.23 -16.78
C LEU A 83 6.70 6.58 -15.89
N CYS A 84 6.03 7.35 -15.02
CA CYS A 84 4.97 6.83 -14.18
C CYS A 84 3.82 6.19 -15.00
N VAL A 85 3.38 6.86 -16.07
CA VAL A 85 2.34 6.32 -16.95
C VAL A 85 2.82 5.04 -17.63
N SER A 86 4.07 4.99 -18.11
CA SER A 86 4.66 3.78 -18.68
C SER A 86 4.70 2.64 -17.67
N MET A 87 5.10 2.92 -16.43
CA MET A 87 5.08 1.92 -15.36
C MET A 87 3.66 1.39 -15.08
N MET A 88 2.65 2.26 -15.07
CA MET A 88 1.25 1.85 -14.88
C MET A 88 0.70 1.00 -16.04
N SER A 89 1.24 1.15 -17.23
CA SER A 89 0.80 0.41 -18.42
C SER A 89 1.29 -1.04 -18.43
N VAL A 90 2.29 -1.36 -17.62
CA VAL A 90 2.84 -2.71 -17.51
C VAL A 90 2.05 -3.51 -16.48
N SER A 91 1.58 -4.70 -16.88
CA SER A 91 0.86 -5.60 -15.95
C SER A 91 1.76 -6.04 -14.80
N GLY A 92 1.17 -6.20 -13.60
CA GLY A 92 1.88 -6.70 -12.42
C GLY A 92 2.60 -8.03 -12.64
N LEU A 93 2.06 -8.90 -13.50
CA LEU A 93 2.71 -10.17 -13.86
C LEU A 93 4.07 -9.97 -14.53
N PHE A 94 4.21 -8.94 -15.37
CA PHE A 94 5.50 -8.65 -15.98
C PHE A 94 6.54 -8.17 -14.97
N TYR A 95 6.12 -7.41 -13.95
CA TYR A 95 7.01 -7.05 -12.84
C TYR A 95 7.49 -8.27 -12.06
N ILE A 96 6.59 -9.24 -11.82
CA ILE A 96 6.92 -10.47 -11.10
C ILE A 96 7.90 -11.31 -11.95
N ILE A 97 7.55 -11.62 -13.19
CA ILE A 97 8.37 -12.46 -14.08
C ILE A 97 9.70 -11.77 -14.39
N GLY A 98 9.66 -10.48 -14.73
CA GLY A 98 10.86 -9.70 -15.04
C GLY A 98 11.77 -9.54 -13.81
N GLY A 99 11.20 -9.29 -12.63
CA GLY A 99 11.95 -9.21 -11.38
C GLY A 99 12.60 -10.53 -11.00
N GLN A 100 11.89 -11.64 -11.12
CA GLN A 100 12.45 -12.99 -10.89
C GLN A 100 13.59 -13.27 -11.87
N TYR A 101 13.39 -13.00 -13.15
CA TYR A 101 14.42 -13.23 -14.16
C TYR A 101 15.66 -12.38 -13.89
N LEU A 102 15.47 -11.07 -13.64
CA LEU A 102 16.57 -10.13 -13.43
C LEU A 102 17.33 -10.41 -12.13
N LEU A 103 16.63 -10.48 -11.00
CA LEU A 103 17.25 -10.55 -9.67
C LEU A 103 17.69 -11.95 -9.29
N SER A 104 16.97 -12.98 -9.72
CA SER A 104 17.29 -14.35 -9.34
C SER A 104 18.12 -15.08 -10.38
N LYS A 105 17.78 -14.97 -11.69
CA LYS A 105 18.48 -15.71 -12.73
C LYS A 105 19.69 -14.98 -13.27
N LEU A 106 19.60 -13.68 -13.53
CA LEU A 106 20.69 -12.90 -14.14
C LEU A 106 21.68 -12.43 -13.08
N LEU A 107 21.21 -11.80 -12.01
CA LEU A 107 22.07 -11.23 -10.96
C LEU A 107 22.38 -12.23 -9.83
N GLN A 108 21.62 -13.30 -9.71
CA GLN A 108 21.78 -14.35 -8.68
C GLN A 108 21.86 -13.79 -7.23
N ILE A 109 21.20 -12.66 -6.97
CA ILE A 109 21.23 -11.99 -5.66
C ILE A 109 20.27 -12.68 -4.69
N VAL A 110 19.11 -13.14 -5.20
CA VAL A 110 18.02 -13.70 -4.40
C VAL A 110 17.53 -15.00 -5.01
N PRO A 111 17.08 -15.97 -4.19
CA PRO A 111 16.47 -17.19 -4.69
C PRO A 111 15.13 -16.91 -5.38
N ILE A 112 14.76 -17.77 -6.35
CA ILE A 112 13.54 -17.62 -7.15
C ILE A 112 12.28 -17.84 -6.30
N SER A 113 12.32 -18.84 -5.42
CA SER A 113 11.20 -19.24 -4.55
C SER A 113 11.73 -20.04 -3.37
N GLY A 114 10.93 -20.14 -2.35
CA GLY A 114 11.21 -20.86 -1.13
C GLY A 114 10.85 -20.01 0.08
N PHE A 115 10.71 -20.67 1.20
CA PHE A 115 10.59 -20.05 2.51
C PHE A 115 11.39 -20.95 3.45
N ASP A 116 12.33 -20.36 4.15
CA ASP A 116 13.17 -21.06 5.11
C ASP A 116 12.97 -20.45 6.49
N ASP A 117 13.14 -21.23 7.54
CA ASP A 117 12.98 -20.73 8.89
C ASP A 117 14.22 -19.94 9.35
N GLY A 118 14.01 -18.86 10.08
CA GLY A 118 15.08 -18.08 10.66
C GLY A 118 15.61 -16.95 9.75
N MET A 119 16.89 -16.58 9.92
CA MET A 119 17.52 -15.46 9.19
C MET A 119 17.65 -15.68 7.68
N ALA A 120 17.62 -16.92 7.22
CA ALA A 120 17.63 -17.25 5.78
C ALA A 120 16.36 -16.78 5.06
N SER A 121 15.23 -16.69 5.76
CA SER A 121 13.95 -16.19 5.23
C SER A 121 14.06 -14.78 4.60
N ILE A 122 14.93 -13.92 5.13
CA ILE A 122 15.09 -12.54 4.65
C ILE A 122 15.45 -12.50 3.16
N LYS A 123 16.28 -13.45 2.68
CA LYS A 123 16.67 -13.52 1.27
C LYS A 123 15.49 -13.79 0.34
N PHE A 124 14.51 -14.56 0.81
CA PHE A 124 13.29 -14.88 0.06
C PHE A 124 12.28 -13.71 0.06
N LEU A 125 12.30 -12.86 1.10
CA LEU A 125 11.41 -11.72 1.20
C LEU A 125 11.88 -10.52 0.36
N ILE A 126 13.16 -10.38 0.07
CA ILE A 126 13.72 -9.24 -0.69
C ILE A 126 13.05 -9.12 -2.06
N LEU A 127 12.92 -10.23 -2.78
CA LEU A 127 12.37 -10.25 -4.13
C LEU A 127 10.92 -9.73 -4.18
N PRO A 128 9.95 -10.29 -3.43
CA PRO A 128 8.59 -9.80 -3.44
C PRO A 128 8.46 -8.36 -2.93
N ILE A 129 9.29 -7.96 -1.97
CA ILE A 129 9.28 -6.59 -1.45
C ILE A 129 9.72 -5.59 -2.55
N ILE A 130 10.83 -5.86 -3.25
CA ILE A 130 11.29 -4.98 -4.34
C ILE A 130 10.25 -4.89 -5.45
N ILE A 131 9.69 -6.03 -5.87
CA ILE A 131 8.66 -6.07 -6.92
C ILE A 131 7.41 -5.30 -6.49
N GLY A 132 6.95 -5.49 -5.25
CA GLY A 132 5.79 -4.79 -4.71
C GLY A 132 6.00 -3.27 -4.66
N VAL A 133 7.15 -2.82 -4.19
CA VAL A 133 7.50 -1.39 -4.14
C VAL A 133 7.57 -0.80 -5.56
N VAL A 134 8.32 -1.42 -6.47
CA VAL A 134 8.49 -0.93 -7.85
C VAL A 134 7.16 -0.91 -8.60
N GLY A 135 6.34 -1.97 -8.47
CA GLY A 135 5.02 -2.06 -9.11
C GLY A 135 4.06 -0.97 -8.64
N GLY A 136 4.14 -0.54 -7.39
CA GLY A 136 3.30 0.52 -6.82
C GLY A 136 3.77 1.94 -7.11
N LEU A 137 5.06 2.14 -7.45
CA LEU A 137 5.67 3.47 -7.57
C LEU A 137 4.97 4.36 -8.60
N GLY A 138 4.66 3.85 -9.78
CA GLY A 138 4.07 4.64 -10.88
C GLY A 138 2.73 5.26 -10.48
N HIS A 139 1.83 4.43 -9.96
CA HIS A 139 0.50 4.86 -9.54
C HIS A 139 0.56 5.81 -8.35
N GLY A 140 1.23 5.41 -7.30
CA GLY A 140 1.31 6.18 -6.07
C GLY A 140 2.00 7.54 -6.27
N THR A 141 3.13 7.59 -7.00
CA THR A 141 3.85 8.85 -7.28
C THR A 141 2.96 9.84 -8.02
N ARG A 142 2.22 9.41 -9.03
CA ARG A 142 1.30 10.26 -9.78
C ARG A 142 0.17 10.79 -8.89
N TRP A 143 -0.39 9.91 -8.05
CA TRP A 143 -1.47 10.27 -7.12
C TRP A 143 -1.02 11.33 -6.11
N TYR A 144 0.06 11.08 -5.38
CA TYR A 144 0.57 12.03 -4.38
C TYR A 144 1.07 13.33 -5.00
N ARG A 145 1.67 13.27 -6.21
CA ARG A 145 2.02 14.49 -6.95
C ARG A 145 0.82 15.38 -7.20
N THR A 146 -0.32 14.83 -7.59
CA THR A 146 -1.56 15.59 -7.80
C THR A 146 -2.00 16.27 -6.51
N ILE A 147 -2.04 15.55 -5.40
CA ILE A 147 -2.38 16.10 -4.08
C ILE A 147 -1.42 17.24 -3.68
N PHE A 148 -0.12 17.06 -3.86
CA PHE A 148 0.86 18.11 -3.55
C PHE A 148 0.68 19.36 -4.41
N LEU A 149 0.40 19.20 -5.69
CA LEU A 149 0.15 20.33 -6.58
C LEU A 149 -1.14 21.06 -6.24
N GLU A 150 -2.20 20.36 -5.91
CA GLU A 150 -3.46 20.97 -5.43
C GLU A 150 -3.23 21.79 -4.17
N GLU A 151 -2.48 21.24 -3.20
CA GLU A 151 -2.21 21.90 -1.94
C GLU A 151 -1.37 23.18 -2.10
N ILE A 152 -0.38 23.16 -3.01
CA ILE A 152 0.45 24.35 -3.31
C ILE A 152 -0.37 25.49 -3.94
N HIS A 153 -1.46 25.18 -4.63
CA HIS A 153 -2.31 26.18 -5.29
C HIS A 153 -3.44 26.74 -4.41
N ARG A 154 -3.59 26.26 -3.18
CA ARG A 154 -4.63 26.74 -2.27
C ARG A 154 -4.46 28.21 -1.89
N ASP A 155 -5.59 28.88 -1.64
CA ASP A 155 -5.65 30.31 -1.38
C ASP A 155 -4.82 30.76 -0.16
N TYR A 156 -4.69 29.92 0.87
CA TYR A 156 -3.88 30.24 2.03
C TYR A 156 -2.38 30.33 1.69
N VAL A 157 -1.89 29.53 0.73
CA VAL A 157 -0.50 29.61 0.25
C VAL A 157 -0.29 30.92 -0.51
N ARG A 158 -1.25 31.33 -1.34
CA ARG A 158 -1.22 32.63 -2.04
C ARG A 158 -1.23 33.78 -1.05
N THR A 159 -2.06 33.71 -0.02
CA THR A 159 -2.15 34.71 1.04
C THR A 159 -0.86 34.80 1.86
N ALA A 160 -0.24 33.66 2.18
CA ALA A 160 1.04 33.63 2.88
C ALA A 160 2.16 34.26 2.06
N ARG A 161 2.20 33.99 0.75
CA ARG A 161 3.16 34.61 -0.18
C ARG A 161 2.94 36.10 -0.35
N SER A 162 1.67 36.58 -0.44
CA SER A 162 1.36 37.99 -0.53
C SER A 162 1.73 38.79 0.73
N LYS A 163 1.80 38.15 1.88
CA LYS A 163 2.30 38.71 3.16
C LYS A 163 3.83 38.70 3.28
N GLY A 164 4.55 38.29 2.23
CA GLY A 164 6.01 38.33 2.19
C GLY A 164 6.71 37.26 3.01
N LEU A 165 5.99 36.17 3.42
CA LEU A 165 6.59 35.05 4.10
C LEU A 165 7.52 34.29 3.15
N SER A 166 8.73 33.97 3.63
CA SER A 166 9.66 33.12 2.90
C SER A 166 9.07 31.71 2.69
N GLU A 167 9.56 30.97 1.70
CA GLU A 167 9.11 29.59 1.42
C GLU A 167 9.20 28.68 2.67
N LYS A 168 10.20 28.89 3.54
CA LYS A 168 10.30 28.21 4.83
C LYS A 168 9.19 28.61 5.80
N GLY A 169 8.83 29.87 5.87
CA GLY A 169 7.72 30.36 6.70
C GLY A 169 6.34 29.88 6.23
N VAL A 170 6.16 29.70 4.91
CA VAL A 170 4.95 29.08 4.33
C VAL A 170 4.87 27.60 4.74
N LEU A 171 5.99 26.88 4.71
CA LEU A 171 6.06 25.49 5.14
C LEU A 171 5.85 25.31 6.65
N GLU A 172 6.31 26.24 7.48
CA GLU A 172 6.09 26.22 8.93
C GLU A 172 4.64 26.57 9.31
N ALA A 173 4.02 27.53 8.64
CA ALA A 173 2.59 27.81 8.78
C ALA A 173 1.72 26.60 8.37
N GLN A 174 2.16 25.84 7.38
CA GLN A 174 1.55 24.60 6.94
C GLN A 174 1.66 23.48 7.99
N LYS A 175 2.79 23.39 8.70
CA LYS A 175 3.00 22.42 9.78
C LYS A 175 2.08 22.60 10.98
N SER A 176 1.70 23.83 11.29
CA SER A 176 0.98 24.13 12.53
C SER A 176 -0.52 23.84 12.50
N GLY A 177 -1.17 23.70 11.34
CA GLY A 177 -2.64 23.61 11.32
C GLY A 177 -3.26 22.55 10.43
N GLN A 178 -2.60 22.07 9.38
CA GLN A 178 -3.23 21.22 8.38
C GLN A 178 -2.52 19.89 8.09
N MET A 179 -1.27 19.73 8.47
CA MET A 179 -0.54 18.47 8.27
C MET A 179 -1.23 17.28 8.94
N ILE A 180 -1.84 17.48 10.11
CA ILE A 180 -2.55 16.42 10.84
C ILE A 180 -3.84 16.01 10.11
N LYS A 181 -4.56 16.94 9.50
CA LYS A 181 -5.75 16.63 8.69
C LYS A 181 -5.39 15.89 7.41
N ASN A 182 -4.31 16.26 6.75
CA ASN A 182 -3.90 15.65 5.48
C ASN A 182 -3.22 14.29 5.70
N LEU A 183 -2.57 14.06 6.83
CA LEU A 183 -2.06 12.73 7.19
C LEU A 183 -3.21 11.71 7.34
N ASN A 184 -4.33 12.11 7.94
CA ASN A 184 -5.52 11.27 8.02
C ASN A 184 -6.09 10.94 6.64
N ILE A 185 -6.11 11.91 5.71
CA ILE A 185 -6.53 11.68 4.33
C ILE A 185 -5.57 10.72 3.60
N ILE A 186 -4.26 10.85 3.82
CA ILE A 186 -3.25 9.95 3.24
C ILE A 186 -3.42 8.53 3.76
N ILE A 187 -3.71 8.38 5.04
CA ILE A 187 -3.97 7.08 5.67
C ILE A 187 -5.27 6.47 5.13
N ASP A 188 -6.37 7.24 5.08
CA ASP A 188 -7.67 6.79 4.55
C ASP A 188 -7.59 6.35 3.07
N ILE A 189 -6.83 7.06 2.25
CA ILE A 189 -6.63 6.73 0.84
C ILE A 189 -5.78 5.47 0.66
N SER A 190 -4.80 5.24 1.54
CA SER A 190 -3.99 4.02 1.54
C SER A 190 -4.83 2.77 1.83
N TYR A 191 -5.89 2.89 2.62
CA TYR A 191 -6.81 1.79 2.92
C TYR A 191 -7.82 1.50 1.79
N THR A 192 -8.10 2.46 0.91
CA THR A 192 -9.07 2.28 -0.18
C THR A 192 -8.44 1.82 -1.50
N SER A 193 -7.11 1.72 -1.59
CA SER A 193 -6.38 1.36 -2.82
C SER A 193 -5.86 -0.08 -2.87
N PHE A 194 -6.31 -0.94 -1.94
CA PHE A 194 -6.01 -2.37 -1.95
C PHE A 194 -7.25 -3.21 -2.26
#